data_5c57c1b2a12f6eeb598fd128761c4bd7
#
_entry.id   5c57c1b2a12f6eeb598fd128761c4bd7
#
_cell.length_a   1.000
_cell.length_b   1.000
_cell.length_c   1.000
_cell.angle_alpha   90.00
_cell.angle_beta   90.00
_cell.angle_gamma   90.00
#
_symmetry.space_group_name_H-M   'P 1'
#
loop_
_entity.id
_entity.type
_entity.pdbx_description
1 polymer ?
#
loop_
_entity_poly.entity_id
_entity_poly.type
_entity_poly.pdbx_seq_one_letter_code
_entity_poly.pdbx_strand_id
1 'polypeptide(L)'
;MSSRHKKGYHKEGTGTMAVKYVFVTGGVVSGLGKGITAASLGRLLKARGYTVTMQKFDPYINIDPGTMNPVQHGEVFVTDDGAETDLDLGHYERFIDESLTKNSNVTTGKIYWSVLQKERRGDFGGGTVQVIPHITNEIKSRFYRNPAATDTEIAIIEVGGTVGDIESQPFLESIRQFQHDMGHDNVALIHVTLIPYLHASQEMKTKPTQASVKELQGMGIQPDILVCRSEHPLDQGIKDKIALFCNVPSDHVLQNLDVEYLYEAPLAMEEEHLASVVCECLKLDCPEPDLKDWKEMVECLKHPTQDVTVALVGKYIQLHDAYIS
;
A
#
# COMPACT_ATOMS: atom_id res chain seq x y z
N MET A 1 -29.99 22.27 -16.72
CA MET A 1 -29.62 21.95 -18.10
C MET A 1 -28.11 22.09 -18.18
N SER A 2 -27.33 21.10 -18.30
CA SER A 2 -27.09 20.10 -19.29
C SER A 2 -26.24 18.97 -18.69
N SER A 3 -26.73 17.77 -18.76
CA SER A 3 -26.03 16.52 -18.48
C SER A 3 -24.97 16.25 -19.55
N ARG A 4 -23.69 16.40 -19.27
CA ARG A 4 -22.61 15.82 -20.08
C ARG A 4 -21.31 15.81 -19.26
N HIS A 5 -21.07 14.76 -18.48
CA HIS A 5 -19.72 14.27 -18.14
C HIS A 5 -19.84 12.87 -17.53
N LYS A 6 -20.47 11.94 -18.30
CA LYS A 6 -20.20 10.52 -18.17
C LYS A 6 -19.43 10.11 -19.41
N LYS A 7 -18.11 10.27 -19.42
CA LYS A 7 -17.24 9.49 -20.26
C LYS A 7 -16.64 8.40 -19.37
N GLY A 8 -17.36 7.29 -19.28
CA GLY A 8 -16.82 6.04 -18.81
C GLY A 8 -15.63 5.63 -19.70
N TYR A 9 -14.50 5.34 -19.08
CA TYR A 9 -13.44 4.56 -19.73
C TYR A 9 -13.88 3.09 -19.76
N HIS A 10 -14.89 2.79 -20.58
CA HIS A 10 -15.17 1.41 -20.97
C HIS A 10 -14.51 1.20 -22.33
N LYS A 11 -13.43 0.42 -22.36
CA LYS A 11 -13.03 -0.28 -23.57
C LYS A 11 -14.05 -1.40 -23.80
N GLU A 12 -14.96 -1.19 -24.74
CA GLU A 12 -15.73 -2.30 -25.34
C GLU A 12 -14.79 -3.12 -26.25
N GLY A 13 -14.68 -4.41 -25.96
CA GLY A 13 -14.15 -5.37 -26.91
C GLY A 13 -12.96 -6.19 -26.42
N THR A 14 -13.24 -7.37 -25.96
CA THR A 14 -12.49 -8.53 -25.45
C THR A 14 -12.61 -8.63 -23.93
N GLY A 15 -13.06 -9.77 -23.40
CA GLY A 15 -13.42 -9.97 -22.01
C GLY A 15 -12.25 -9.82 -21.02
N THR A 16 -11.72 -8.62 -20.89
CA THR A 16 -10.78 -8.25 -19.83
C THR A 16 -11.58 -8.03 -18.54
N MET A 17 -11.26 -8.76 -17.50
CA MET A 17 -11.78 -8.51 -16.16
C MET A 17 -11.57 -7.05 -15.79
N ALA A 18 -12.55 -6.44 -15.12
CA ALA A 18 -12.36 -5.10 -14.56
C ALA A 18 -11.22 -5.12 -13.55
N VAL A 19 -10.33 -4.12 -13.58
CA VAL A 19 -9.21 -4.01 -12.62
C VAL A 19 -9.75 -4.00 -11.20
N LYS A 20 -9.15 -4.81 -10.34
CA LYS A 20 -9.40 -4.86 -8.89
C LYS A 20 -8.39 -3.98 -8.16
N TYR A 21 -8.79 -3.40 -7.06
CA TYR A 21 -7.97 -2.47 -6.29
C TYR A 21 -7.81 -2.93 -4.84
N VAL A 22 -6.58 -2.91 -4.35
CA VAL A 22 -6.29 -3.15 -2.92
C VAL A 22 -5.63 -1.90 -2.36
N PHE A 23 -6.27 -1.28 -1.38
CA PHE A 23 -5.67 -0.17 -0.64
C PHE A 23 -5.04 -0.67 0.65
N VAL A 24 -3.80 -0.24 0.91
CA VAL A 24 -3.07 -0.54 2.14
C VAL A 24 -2.86 0.76 2.91
N THR A 25 -3.51 0.85 4.06
CA THR A 25 -3.39 1.98 4.99
C THR A 25 -2.73 1.52 6.29
N GLY A 26 -2.32 2.45 7.13
CA GLY A 26 -1.77 2.08 8.43
C GLY A 26 -2.10 3.08 9.51
N GLY A 27 -2.07 2.61 10.75
CA GLY A 27 -2.34 3.41 11.91
C GLY A 27 -1.45 3.06 13.10
N VAL A 28 -1.63 3.77 14.20
CA VAL A 28 -0.88 3.69 15.45
C VAL A 28 0.47 4.40 15.39
N VAL A 29 1.41 3.95 14.54
CA VAL A 29 2.73 4.57 14.35
C VAL A 29 3.20 4.42 12.91
N SER A 30 4.20 5.21 12.51
CA SER A 30 4.94 5.04 11.26
C SER A 30 5.89 3.82 11.33
N GLY A 31 6.37 3.33 10.18
CA GLY A 31 7.35 2.23 10.16
C GLY A 31 6.79 0.84 10.45
N LEU A 32 5.46 0.64 10.38
CA LEU A 32 4.81 -0.66 10.63
C LEU A 32 5.04 -1.69 9.52
N GLY A 33 5.73 -1.34 8.44
CA GLY A 33 5.93 -2.24 7.31
C GLY A 33 4.73 -2.34 6.36
N LYS A 34 3.96 -1.24 6.18
CA LYS A 34 2.90 -1.16 5.16
C LYS A 34 3.42 -1.52 3.77
N GLY A 35 4.55 -0.91 3.37
CA GLY A 35 5.20 -1.16 2.08
C GLY A 35 5.55 -2.63 1.88
N ILE A 36 6.15 -3.25 2.90
CA ILE A 36 6.51 -4.68 2.84
C ILE A 36 5.27 -5.58 2.83
N THR A 37 4.21 -5.23 3.57
CA THR A 37 2.93 -5.94 3.52
C THR A 37 2.32 -5.86 2.11
N ALA A 38 2.30 -4.66 1.52
CA ALA A 38 1.80 -4.44 0.16
C ALA A 38 2.64 -5.18 -0.89
N ALA A 39 3.98 -5.12 -0.78
CA ALA A 39 4.91 -5.83 -1.67
C ALA A 39 4.77 -7.35 -1.55
N SER A 40 4.65 -7.87 -0.32
CA SER A 40 4.41 -9.30 -0.06
C SER A 40 3.12 -9.77 -0.71
N LEU A 41 2.03 -9.02 -0.54
CA LEU A 41 0.77 -9.32 -1.23
C LEU A 41 0.94 -9.32 -2.75
N GLY A 42 1.65 -8.34 -3.30
CA GLY A 42 1.95 -8.26 -4.73
C GLY A 42 2.69 -9.51 -5.22
N ARG A 43 3.71 -9.97 -4.49
CA ARG A 43 4.43 -11.22 -4.79
C ARG A 43 3.50 -12.44 -4.76
N LEU A 44 2.66 -12.54 -3.73
CA LEU A 44 1.75 -13.68 -3.55
C LEU A 44 0.66 -13.75 -4.64
N LEU A 45 0.15 -12.61 -5.07
CA LEU A 45 -0.82 -12.55 -6.19
C LEU A 45 -0.15 -12.88 -7.52
N LYS A 46 1.07 -12.40 -7.78
CA LYS A 46 1.86 -12.80 -8.97
C LYS A 46 2.16 -14.29 -8.97
N ALA A 47 2.50 -14.88 -7.82
CA ALA A 47 2.73 -16.32 -7.70
C ALA A 47 1.47 -17.15 -8.01
N ARG A 48 0.28 -16.53 -7.96
CA ARG A 48 -1.01 -17.11 -8.35
C ARG A 48 -1.38 -16.86 -9.81
N GLY A 49 -0.53 -16.16 -10.56
CA GLY A 49 -0.70 -15.89 -11.98
C GLY A 49 -1.39 -14.58 -12.33
N TYR A 50 -1.69 -13.71 -11.34
CA TYR A 50 -2.26 -12.38 -11.61
C TYR A 50 -1.22 -11.38 -12.10
N THR A 51 -1.62 -10.49 -13.01
CA THR A 51 -0.84 -9.31 -13.36
C THR A 51 -1.08 -8.21 -12.32
N VAL A 52 -0.01 -7.74 -11.67
CA VAL A 52 -0.07 -6.82 -10.53
C VAL A 52 0.73 -5.57 -10.83
N THR A 53 0.18 -4.40 -10.49
CA THR A 53 0.94 -3.15 -10.41
C THR A 53 0.83 -2.54 -9.03
N MET A 54 1.81 -1.73 -8.65
CA MET A 54 1.87 -1.09 -7.34
C MET A 54 1.98 0.43 -7.45
N GLN A 55 1.38 1.14 -6.49
CA GLN A 55 1.48 2.58 -6.34
C GLN A 55 1.72 2.97 -4.89
N LYS A 56 2.53 4.00 -4.70
CA LYS A 56 2.77 4.68 -3.43
C LYS A 56 2.15 6.07 -3.45
N PHE A 57 1.36 6.39 -2.44
CA PHE A 57 0.80 7.73 -2.22
C PHE A 57 1.38 8.31 -0.93
N ASP A 58 2.17 9.37 -1.07
CA ASP A 58 2.86 10.01 0.04
C ASP A 58 2.21 11.32 0.44
N PRO A 59 1.84 11.50 1.70
CA PRO A 59 1.11 12.69 2.16
C PRO A 59 1.96 13.95 2.32
N TYR A 60 3.28 13.90 2.11
CA TYR A 60 4.12 15.10 2.20
C TYR A 60 3.92 16.05 1.01
N ILE A 61 4.22 17.36 1.25
CA ILE A 61 4.00 18.45 0.28
C ILE A 61 5.08 18.51 -0.80
N ASN A 62 6.22 17.85 -0.64
CA ASN A 62 7.27 17.82 -1.67
C ASN A 62 6.70 17.27 -2.99
N ILE A 63 7.15 17.82 -4.12
CA ILE A 63 6.76 17.33 -5.45
C ILE A 63 7.27 15.90 -5.66
N ASP A 64 8.51 15.65 -5.26
CA ASP A 64 9.19 14.36 -5.26
C ASP A 64 10.24 14.33 -4.12
N PRO A 65 10.85 13.19 -3.83
CA PRO A 65 11.85 13.08 -2.78
C PRO A 65 13.26 13.53 -3.20
N GLY A 66 13.49 13.96 -4.44
CA GLY A 66 14.82 14.26 -4.98
C GLY A 66 15.61 15.33 -4.23
N THR A 67 14.93 16.25 -3.55
CA THR A 67 15.56 17.27 -2.71
C THR A 67 15.49 16.97 -1.20
N MET A 68 14.91 15.83 -0.83
CA MET A 68 14.78 15.44 0.58
C MET A 68 16.10 14.90 1.12
N ASN A 69 16.29 15.02 2.43
CA ASN A 69 17.48 14.50 3.09
C ASN A 69 17.36 12.98 3.28
N PRO A 70 18.22 12.16 2.68
CA PRO A 70 18.17 10.70 2.80
C PRO A 70 18.30 10.18 4.24
N VAL A 71 18.90 10.93 5.15
CA VAL A 71 18.96 10.58 6.59
C VAL A 71 17.58 10.65 7.25
N GLN A 72 16.65 11.46 6.71
CA GLN A 72 15.28 11.59 7.23
C GLN A 72 14.28 10.67 6.52
N HIS A 73 14.49 10.40 5.23
CA HIS A 73 13.51 9.75 4.37
C HIS A 73 13.99 8.44 3.73
N GLY A 74 15.25 8.05 3.95
CA GLY A 74 15.87 6.95 3.24
C GLY A 74 16.34 7.35 1.83
N GLU A 75 16.66 6.37 1.00
CA GLU A 75 17.15 6.65 -0.35
C GLU A 75 16.06 7.25 -1.25
N VAL A 76 16.52 7.99 -2.27
CA VAL A 76 15.70 8.37 -3.42
C VAL A 76 15.84 7.29 -4.47
N PHE A 77 14.80 6.49 -4.66
CA PHE A 77 14.78 5.46 -5.70
C PHE A 77 14.41 6.08 -7.04
N VAL A 78 15.15 5.74 -8.10
CA VAL A 78 14.91 6.27 -9.44
C VAL A 78 14.41 5.16 -10.36
N THR A 79 13.23 5.35 -10.91
CA THR A 79 12.62 4.40 -11.85
C THR A 79 13.30 4.47 -13.23
N ASP A 80 13.10 3.46 -14.09
CA ASP A 80 13.68 3.40 -15.43
C ASP A 80 13.29 4.61 -16.32
N ASP A 81 12.10 5.19 -16.09
CA ASP A 81 11.66 6.40 -16.80
C ASP A 81 12.17 7.72 -16.17
N GLY A 82 13.10 7.62 -15.21
CA GLY A 82 13.84 8.73 -14.61
C GLY A 82 13.08 9.49 -13.53
N ALA A 83 12.00 8.93 -12.98
CA ALA A 83 11.29 9.57 -11.88
C ALA A 83 11.99 9.33 -10.55
N GLU A 84 12.21 10.39 -9.77
CA GLU A 84 12.65 10.33 -8.39
C GLU A 84 11.48 9.97 -7.50
N THR A 85 11.64 8.91 -6.70
CA THR A 85 10.54 8.29 -5.96
C THR A 85 10.96 7.88 -4.55
N ASP A 86 9.99 7.53 -3.73
CA ASP A 86 10.21 6.96 -2.40
C ASP A 86 10.91 5.60 -2.47
N LEU A 87 11.69 5.27 -1.44
CA LEU A 87 12.45 4.02 -1.34
C LEU A 87 11.57 2.75 -1.41
N ASP A 88 10.30 2.85 -1.01
CA ASP A 88 9.38 1.72 -1.05
C ASP A 88 9.18 1.19 -2.48
N LEU A 89 9.35 2.03 -3.52
CA LEU A 89 9.26 1.57 -4.91
C LEU A 89 10.35 0.55 -5.25
N GLY A 90 11.54 0.68 -4.68
CA GLY A 90 12.59 -0.32 -4.82
C GLY A 90 12.19 -1.66 -4.21
N HIS A 91 11.52 -1.66 -3.05
CA HIS A 91 10.96 -2.87 -2.48
C HIS A 91 9.86 -3.46 -3.39
N TYR A 92 8.97 -2.62 -3.91
CA TYR A 92 7.91 -3.10 -4.79
C TYR A 92 8.49 -3.78 -6.02
N GLU A 93 9.42 -3.15 -6.74
CA GLU A 93 10.05 -3.74 -7.93
C GLU A 93 10.73 -5.08 -7.62
N ARG A 94 11.48 -5.17 -6.52
CA ARG A 94 12.15 -6.43 -6.11
C ARG A 94 11.15 -7.56 -5.79
N PHE A 95 10.01 -7.23 -5.17
CA PHE A 95 9.02 -8.24 -4.77
C PHE A 95 8.16 -8.69 -5.95
N ILE A 96 7.68 -7.75 -6.77
CA ILE A 96 6.79 -8.10 -7.89
C ILE A 96 7.53 -8.41 -9.20
N ASP A 97 8.85 -8.19 -9.25
CA ASP A 97 9.69 -8.39 -10.44
C ASP A 97 9.11 -7.66 -11.67
N GLU A 98 8.81 -6.37 -11.51
CA GLU A 98 8.28 -5.48 -12.53
C GLU A 98 8.86 -4.08 -12.34
N SER A 99 9.31 -3.45 -13.43
CA SER A 99 9.72 -2.05 -13.40
C SER A 99 8.51 -1.14 -13.22
N LEU A 100 8.57 -0.27 -12.24
CA LEU A 100 7.56 0.74 -11.96
C LEU A 100 7.87 2.03 -12.73
N THR A 101 6.90 2.95 -12.76
CA THR A 101 6.99 4.17 -13.54
C THR A 101 6.69 5.40 -12.68
N LYS A 102 6.88 6.59 -13.25
CA LYS A 102 6.48 7.87 -12.64
C LYS A 102 5.01 7.94 -12.18
N ASN A 103 4.15 7.05 -12.69
CA ASN A 103 2.75 6.95 -12.23
C ASN A 103 2.62 6.15 -10.94
N SER A 104 3.67 5.44 -10.53
CA SER A 104 3.66 4.59 -9.33
C SER A 104 3.96 5.35 -8.04
N ASN A 105 4.49 6.59 -8.11
CA ASN A 105 4.69 7.44 -6.93
C ASN A 105 3.94 8.77 -7.07
N VAL A 106 3.02 9.02 -6.15
CA VAL A 106 2.17 10.22 -6.12
C VAL A 106 2.29 10.91 -4.76
N THR A 107 2.71 12.18 -4.76
CA THR A 107 2.81 12.99 -3.55
C THR A 107 1.65 13.98 -3.47
N THR A 108 1.36 14.47 -2.27
CA THR A 108 0.43 15.61 -2.09
C THR A 108 0.85 16.80 -2.95
N GLY A 109 2.16 17.09 -3.03
CA GLY A 109 2.70 18.17 -3.86
C GLY A 109 2.34 18.03 -5.33
N LYS A 110 2.51 16.83 -5.92
CA LYS A 110 2.11 16.55 -7.32
C LYS A 110 0.62 16.76 -7.55
N ILE A 111 -0.23 16.37 -6.60
CA ILE A 111 -1.69 16.52 -6.68
C ILE A 111 -2.08 17.99 -6.66
N TYR A 112 -1.64 18.74 -5.63
CA TYR A 112 -1.98 20.17 -5.49
C TYR A 112 -1.42 20.99 -6.66
N TRP A 113 -0.17 20.71 -7.07
CA TRP A 113 0.42 21.38 -8.23
C TRP A 113 -0.40 21.18 -9.49
N SER A 114 -0.87 19.96 -9.77
CA SER A 114 -1.73 19.66 -10.91
C SER A 114 -3.04 20.45 -10.86
N VAL A 115 -3.70 20.50 -9.69
CA VAL A 115 -4.97 21.22 -9.52
C VAL A 115 -4.77 22.73 -9.66
N LEU A 116 -3.72 23.31 -9.06
CA LEU A 116 -3.40 24.72 -9.18
C LEU A 116 -3.09 25.14 -10.63
N GLN A 117 -2.34 24.29 -11.37
CA GLN A 117 -2.11 24.54 -12.79
C GLN A 117 -3.41 24.53 -13.61
N LYS A 118 -4.33 23.61 -13.33
CA LYS A 118 -5.65 23.55 -13.95
C LYS A 118 -6.47 24.80 -13.65
N GLU A 119 -6.45 25.26 -12.40
CA GLU A 119 -7.11 26.50 -11.97
C GLU A 119 -6.58 27.72 -12.76
N ARG A 120 -5.25 27.87 -12.82
CA ARG A 120 -4.60 28.99 -13.54
C ARG A 120 -4.87 28.98 -15.03
N ARG A 121 -5.11 27.83 -15.65
CA ARG A 121 -5.52 27.73 -17.06
C ARG A 121 -7.01 27.98 -17.27
N GLY A 122 -7.81 28.08 -16.21
CA GLY A 122 -9.26 28.28 -16.32
C GLY A 122 -10.06 26.97 -16.53
N ASP A 123 -9.46 25.80 -16.32
CA ASP A 123 -10.10 24.50 -16.56
C ASP A 123 -11.36 24.29 -15.69
N PHE A 124 -11.53 25.07 -14.63
CA PHE A 124 -12.68 25.03 -13.72
C PHE A 124 -13.75 26.09 -14.02
N GLY A 125 -13.61 26.85 -15.11
CA GLY A 125 -14.62 27.80 -15.57
C GLY A 125 -14.94 28.93 -14.57
N GLY A 126 -13.99 29.33 -13.71
CA GLY A 126 -14.18 30.38 -12.69
C GLY A 126 -14.88 29.86 -11.42
N GLY A 127 -15.15 28.57 -11.30
CA GLY A 127 -15.71 27.98 -10.07
C GLY A 127 -14.72 27.99 -8.92
N THR A 128 -15.24 27.95 -7.66
CA THR A 128 -14.40 27.83 -6.46
C THR A 128 -13.78 26.42 -6.41
N VAL A 129 -12.45 26.35 -6.36
CA VAL A 129 -11.70 25.09 -6.25
C VAL A 129 -11.53 24.72 -4.77
N GLN A 130 -11.94 23.52 -4.41
CA GLN A 130 -11.96 23.02 -3.02
C GLN A 130 -11.28 21.65 -2.94
N VAL A 131 -10.97 21.18 -1.70
CA VAL A 131 -10.42 19.83 -1.50
C VAL A 131 -11.39 18.79 -2.05
N ILE A 132 -12.67 18.89 -1.68
CA ILE A 132 -13.75 18.08 -2.26
C ILE A 132 -14.57 19.00 -3.17
N PRO A 133 -14.73 18.69 -4.48
CA PRO A 133 -14.32 17.45 -5.14
C PRO A 133 -13.00 17.54 -5.92
N HIS A 134 -12.29 18.67 -5.96
CA HIS A 134 -11.23 18.90 -6.97
C HIS A 134 -9.95 18.15 -6.66
N ILE A 135 -9.46 18.19 -5.41
CA ILE A 135 -8.29 17.43 -4.96
C ILE A 135 -8.63 15.94 -4.93
N THR A 136 -9.78 15.55 -4.37
CA THR A 136 -10.17 14.13 -4.31
C THR A 136 -10.37 13.53 -5.70
N ASN A 137 -10.90 14.27 -6.68
CA ASN A 137 -11.01 13.79 -8.06
C ASN A 137 -9.63 13.66 -8.73
N GLU A 138 -8.69 14.57 -8.45
CA GLU A 138 -7.32 14.45 -8.97
C GLU A 138 -6.63 13.21 -8.37
N ILE A 139 -6.77 12.95 -7.07
CA ILE A 139 -6.26 11.74 -6.41
C ILE A 139 -6.87 10.49 -7.05
N LYS A 140 -8.20 10.41 -7.16
CA LYS A 140 -8.88 9.27 -7.80
C LYS A 140 -8.41 9.05 -9.24
N SER A 141 -8.14 10.14 -9.99
CA SER A 141 -7.61 10.02 -11.35
C SER A 141 -6.24 9.32 -11.40
N ARG A 142 -5.44 9.44 -10.31
CA ARG A 142 -4.14 8.78 -10.22
C ARG A 142 -4.29 7.29 -9.92
N PHE A 143 -5.31 6.87 -9.15
CA PHE A 143 -5.61 5.46 -8.93
C PHE A 143 -5.85 4.71 -10.25
N TYR A 144 -6.57 5.33 -11.19
CA TYR A 144 -6.85 4.75 -12.50
C TYR A 144 -5.67 4.78 -13.48
N ARG A 145 -4.76 5.76 -13.32
CA ARG A 145 -3.75 6.06 -14.35
C ARG A 145 -2.72 4.95 -14.54
N ASN A 146 -2.23 4.37 -13.46
CA ASN A 146 -1.19 3.34 -13.51
C ASN A 146 -1.74 2.03 -14.09
N PRO A 147 -2.84 1.46 -13.58
CA PRO A 147 -3.44 0.25 -14.16
C PRO A 147 -3.87 0.44 -15.63
N ALA A 148 -4.30 1.65 -16.02
CA ALA A 148 -4.69 1.94 -17.41
C ALA A 148 -3.51 1.97 -18.39
N ALA A 149 -2.29 2.14 -17.89
CA ALA A 149 -1.06 2.15 -18.69
C ALA A 149 -0.44 0.75 -18.86
N THR A 150 -0.92 -0.23 -18.10
CA THR A 150 -0.40 -1.61 -18.06
C THR A 150 -1.58 -2.59 -18.21
N ASP A 151 -1.30 -3.81 -18.61
CA ASP A 151 -2.31 -4.88 -18.65
C ASP A 151 -2.49 -5.50 -17.26
N THR A 152 -3.02 -4.71 -16.33
CA THR A 152 -3.09 -5.01 -14.91
C THR A 152 -4.47 -5.53 -14.52
N GLU A 153 -4.50 -6.65 -13.81
CA GLU A 153 -5.71 -7.21 -13.20
C GLU A 153 -5.91 -6.69 -11.78
N ILE A 154 -4.81 -6.52 -11.00
CA ILE A 154 -4.86 -6.07 -9.62
C ILE A 154 -3.90 -4.90 -9.40
N ALA A 155 -4.43 -3.77 -8.95
CA ALA A 155 -3.65 -2.61 -8.54
C ALA A 155 -3.56 -2.55 -7.01
N ILE A 156 -2.36 -2.59 -6.45
CA ILE A 156 -2.12 -2.42 -5.02
C ILE A 156 -1.65 -0.98 -4.78
N ILE A 157 -2.34 -0.28 -3.90
CA ILE A 157 -2.10 1.14 -3.62
C ILE A 157 -1.81 1.30 -2.13
N GLU A 158 -0.57 1.62 -1.79
CA GLU A 158 -0.19 1.92 -0.42
C GLU A 158 -0.28 3.42 -0.16
N VAL A 159 -0.93 3.78 0.93
CA VAL A 159 -1.02 5.18 1.39
C VAL A 159 -0.07 5.38 2.57
N GLY A 160 0.90 6.26 2.38
CA GLY A 160 1.85 6.69 3.39
C GLY A 160 1.18 7.45 4.54
N GLY A 161 1.94 7.68 5.59
CA GLY A 161 1.46 8.35 6.81
C GLY A 161 0.65 7.41 7.71
N THR A 162 0.02 8.02 8.71
CA THR A 162 -0.76 7.33 9.74
C THR A 162 -2.21 7.81 9.65
N VAL A 163 -3.16 6.90 9.78
CA VAL A 163 -4.58 7.28 9.91
C VAL A 163 -4.75 8.17 11.14
N GLY A 164 -5.39 9.32 10.95
CA GLY A 164 -5.48 10.39 11.93
C GLY A 164 -4.62 11.61 11.62
N ASP A 165 -3.55 11.45 10.84
CA ASP A 165 -2.74 12.58 10.39
C ASP A 165 -3.53 13.47 9.41
N ILE A 166 -3.44 14.78 9.59
CA ILE A 166 -4.15 15.76 8.74
C ILE A 166 -3.77 15.59 7.26
N GLU A 167 -2.50 15.31 7.01
CA GLU A 167 -1.92 15.16 5.68
C GLU A 167 -2.53 13.98 4.91
N SER A 168 -2.96 12.94 5.61
CA SER A 168 -3.53 11.73 4.99
C SER A 168 -5.02 11.85 4.67
N GLN A 169 -5.73 12.82 5.25
CA GLN A 169 -7.19 12.94 5.14
C GLN A 169 -7.69 13.04 3.67
N PRO A 170 -7.09 13.82 2.76
CA PRO A 170 -7.56 13.89 1.38
C PRO A 170 -7.45 12.54 0.64
N PHE A 171 -6.41 11.75 0.95
CA PHE A 171 -6.24 10.41 0.37
C PHE A 171 -7.29 9.43 0.89
N LEU A 172 -7.53 9.42 2.21
CA LEU A 172 -8.53 8.56 2.83
C LEU A 172 -9.94 8.92 2.33
N GLU A 173 -10.29 10.20 2.25
CA GLU A 173 -11.55 10.63 1.66
C GLU A 173 -11.68 10.20 0.19
N SER A 174 -10.58 10.23 -0.56
CA SER A 174 -10.57 9.76 -1.95
C SER A 174 -10.79 8.25 -2.06
N ILE A 175 -10.22 7.46 -1.14
CA ILE A 175 -10.45 6.00 -1.06
C ILE A 175 -11.92 5.72 -0.75
N ARG A 176 -12.50 6.41 0.23
CA ARG A 176 -13.93 6.29 0.58
C ARG A 176 -14.83 6.53 -0.63
N GLN A 177 -14.57 7.62 -1.37
CA GLN A 177 -15.30 7.93 -2.60
C GLN A 177 -15.08 6.88 -3.68
N PHE A 178 -13.83 6.44 -3.86
CA PHE A 178 -13.45 5.45 -4.87
C PHE A 178 -14.12 4.09 -4.61
N GLN A 179 -14.14 3.64 -3.37
CA GLN A 179 -14.82 2.40 -2.98
C GLN A 179 -16.33 2.47 -3.27
N HIS A 180 -16.95 3.64 -3.02
CA HIS A 180 -18.34 3.88 -3.41
C HIS A 180 -18.55 3.84 -4.93
N ASP A 181 -17.64 4.48 -5.70
CA ASP A 181 -17.73 4.56 -7.16
C ASP A 181 -17.54 3.19 -7.84
N MET A 182 -16.63 2.36 -7.32
CA MET A 182 -16.24 1.06 -7.90
C MET A 182 -17.09 -0.11 -7.39
N GLY A 183 -17.68 0.03 -6.20
CA GLY A 183 -18.35 -1.05 -5.47
C GLY A 183 -17.38 -1.96 -4.69
N HIS A 184 -17.87 -2.52 -3.59
CA HIS A 184 -17.07 -3.31 -2.64
C HIS A 184 -16.41 -4.55 -3.27
N ASP A 185 -17.05 -5.20 -4.22
CA ASP A 185 -16.47 -6.38 -4.90
C ASP A 185 -15.23 -6.07 -5.76
N ASN A 186 -14.92 -4.80 -5.98
CA ASN A 186 -13.78 -4.36 -6.78
C ASN A 186 -12.69 -3.65 -5.97
N VAL A 187 -12.92 -3.41 -4.69
CA VAL A 187 -12.01 -2.67 -3.82
C VAL A 187 -11.91 -3.36 -2.47
N ALA A 188 -10.73 -3.83 -2.10
CA ALA A 188 -10.41 -4.34 -0.76
C ALA A 188 -9.54 -3.34 0.01
N LEU A 189 -9.77 -3.23 1.31
CA LEU A 189 -9.02 -2.33 2.19
C LEU A 189 -8.30 -3.11 3.28
N ILE A 190 -6.98 -3.07 3.25
CA ILE A 190 -6.10 -3.60 4.28
C ILE A 190 -5.69 -2.47 5.21
N HIS A 191 -5.82 -2.68 6.52
CA HIS A 191 -5.32 -1.75 7.52
C HIS A 191 -4.25 -2.40 8.38
N VAL A 192 -3.02 -1.89 8.28
CA VAL A 192 -1.88 -2.38 9.05
C VAL A 192 -1.83 -1.66 10.39
N THR A 193 -1.77 -2.41 11.49
CA THR A 193 -1.80 -1.88 12.85
C THR A 193 -0.71 -2.50 13.73
N LEU A 194 -0.58 -2.02 14.96
CA LEU A 194 0.36 -2.51 15.95
C LEU A 194 -0.36 -3.11 17.15
N ILE A 195 0.07 -4.29 17.57
CA ILE A 195 -0.27 -4.92 18.83
C ILE A 195 0.98 -4.89 19.74
N PRO A 196 1.18 -3.84 20.54
CA PRO A 196 2.36 -3.75 21.38
C PRO A 196 2.33 -4.78 22.50
N TYR A 197 3.50 -5.34 22.80
CA TYR A 197 3.72 -6.17 23.97
C TYR A 197 4.28 -5.32 25.12
N LEU A 198 3.62 -5.37 26.26
CA LEU A 198 4.07 -4.69 27.46
C LEU A 198 4.91 -5.64 28.33
N HIS A 199 6.21 -5.52 28.27
CA HIS A 199 7.15 -6.39 28.99
C HIS A 199 6.91 -6.41 30.52
N ALA A 200 6.48 -5.27 31.09
CA ALA A 200 6.23 -5.18 32.55
C ALA A 200 5.02 -6.01 33.00
N SER A 201 3.96 -6.08 32.22
CA SER A 201 2.75 -6.86 32.50
C SER A 201 2.68 -8.19 31.74
N GLN A 202 3.67 -8.43 30.87
CA GLN A 202 3.75 -9.64 30.03
C GLN A 202 2.45 -9.88 29.21
N GLU A 203 1.90 -8.83 28.63
CA GLU A 203 0.65 -8.93 27.88
C GLU A 203 0.65 -8.08 26.61
N MET A 204 -0.06 -8.55 25.60
CA MET A 204 -0.33 -7.81 24.37
C MET A 204 -1.53 -6.89 24.54
N LYS A 205 -1.46 -5.68 23.97
CA LYS A 205 -2.51 -4.66 24.07
C LYS A 205 -3.19 -4.43 22.72
N THR A 206 -4.46 -4.78 22.63
CA THR A 206 -5.29 -4.57 21.42
C THR A 206 -5.89 -3.16 21.29
N LYS A 207 -5.82 -2.35 22.34
CA LYS A 207 -6.40 -0.99 22.35
C LYS A 207 -5.86 -0.07 21.24
N PRO A 208 -4.54 -0.03 20.94
CA PRO A 208 -4.03 0.82 19.85
C PRO A 208 -4.64 0.47 18.49
N THR A 209 -4.73 -0.83 18.16
CA THR A 209 -5.42 -1.32 16.95
C THR A 209 -6.89 -0.90 16.92
N GLN A 210 -7.63 -1.12 18.00
CA GLN A 210 -9.04 -0.73 18.09
C GLN A 210 -9.24 0.78 17.90
N ALA A 211 -8.35 1.60 18.47
CA ALA A 211 -8.40 3.06 18.34
C ALA A 211 -8.14 3.48 16.89
N SER A 212 -7.13 2.92 16.24
CA SER A 212 -6.78 3.21 14.84
C SER A 212 -7.91 2.83 13.87
N VAL A 213 -8.50 1.65 14.04
CA VAL A 213 -9.63 1.21 13.21
C VAL A 213 -10.86 2.10 13.45
N LYS A 214 -11.12 2.48 14.70
CA LYS A 214 -12.24 3.38 15.02
C LYS A 214 -12.09 4.75 14.37
N GLU A 215 -10.87 5.26 14.27
CA GLU A 215 -10.59 6.51 13.59
C GLU A 215 -10.86 6.41 12.09
N LEU A 216 -10.42 5.32 11.44
CA LEU A 216 -10.71 5.02 10.04
C LEU A 216 -12.23 4.89 9.80
N GLN A 217 -12.94 4.18 10.68
CA GLN A 217 -14.41 4.08 10.64
C GLN A 217 -15.09 5.43 10.82
N GLY A 218 -14.54 6.31 11.66
CA GLY A 218 -15.02 7.69 11.84
C GLY A 218 -14.96 8.52 10.54
N MET A 219 -14.10 8.16 9.60
CA MET A 219 -14.01 8.73 8.26
C MET A 219 -14.94 8.04 7.25
N GLY A 220 -15.73 7.07 7.67
CA GLY A 220 -16.64 6.28 6.82
C GLY A 220 -15.96 5.18 6.02
N ILE A 221 -14.82 4.69 6.48
CA ILE A 221 -14.06 3.60 5.85
C ILE A 221 -14.04 2.40 6.79
N GLN A 222 -14.58 1.27 6.33
CA GLN A 222 -14.48 -0.01 7.02
C GLN A 222 -13.34 -0.83 6.39
N PRO A 223 -12.31 -1.22 7.15
CA PRO A 223 -11.31 -2.14 6.63
C PRO A 223 -11.91 -3.53 6.45
N ASP A 224 -11.51 -4.22 5.39
CA ASP A 224 -11.88 -5.62 5.12
C ASP A 224 -10.93 -6.58 5.84
N ILE A 225 -9.65 -6.19 5.96
CA ILE A 225 -8.58 -7.02 6.49
C ILE A 225 -7.73 -6.19 7.46
N LEU A 226 -7.37 -6.78 8.59
CA LEU A 226 -6.43 -6.21 9.54
C LEU A 226 -5.13 -7.02 9.53
N VAL A 227 -4.00 -6.36 9.27
CA VAL A 227 -2.67 -6.93 9.41
C VAL A 227 -2.04 -6.37 10.68
N CYS A 228 -1.93 -7.20 11.69
CA CYS A 228 -1.52 -6.81 13.04
C CYS A 228 -0.03 -7.11 13.26
N ARG A 229 0.81 -6.07 13.22
CA ARG A 229 2.22 -6.18 13.60
C ARG A 229 2.34 -6.49 15.08
N SER A 230 3.11 -7.51 15.44
CA SER A 230 3.33 -7.92 16.83
C SER A 230 4.66 -8.65 17.01
N GLU A 231 5.26 -8.52 18.19
CA GLU A 231 6.49 -9.25 18.56
C GLU A 231 6.24 -10.73 18.87
N HIS A 232 5.01 -11.06 19.27
CA HIS A 232 4.62 -12.42 19.66
C HIS A 232 3.40 -12.90 18.87
N PRO A 233 3.24 -14.20 18.67
CA PRO A 233 2.09 -14.78 18.00
C PRO A 233 0.76 -14.37 18.67
N LEU A 234 -0.24 -14.09 17.86
CA LEU A 234 -1.59 -13.77 18.33
C LEU A 234 -2.38 -15.05 18.55
N ASP A 235 -2.80 -15.30 19.78
CA ASP A 235 -3.75 -16.37 20.05
C ASP A 235 -5.15 -16.06 19.48
N GLN A 236 -5.98 -17.10 19.35
CA GLN A 236 -7.31 -16.96 18.79
C GLN A 236 -8.19 -16.00 19.60
N GLY A 237 -8.06 -15.96 20.93
CA GLY A 237 -8.83 -15.04 21.78
C GLY A 237 -8.50 -13.57 21.52
N ILE A 238 -7.23 -13.26 21.18
CA ILE A 238 -6.81 -11.92 20.77
C ILE A 238 -7.38 -11.59 19.39
N LYS A 239 -7.30 -12.52 18.40
CA LYS A 239 -7.87 -12.34 17.06
C LYS A 239 -9.40 -12.10 17.15
N ASP A 240 -10.12 -12.92 17.91
CA ASP A 240 -11.58 -12.78 18.11
C ASP A 240 -11.96 -11.46 18.76
N LYS A 241 -11.19 -11.02 19.75
CA LYS A 241 -11.39 -9.73 20.40
C LYS A 241 -11.20 -8.56 19.42
N ILE A 242 -10.15 -8.59 18.62
CA ILE A 242 -9.90 -7.55 17.60
C ILE A 242 -11.04 -7.56 16.58
N ALA A 243 -11.41 -8.72 16.07
CA ALA A 243 -12.50 -8.93 15.11
C ALA A 243 -13.81 -8.30 15.60
N LEU A 244 -14.18 -8.59 16.85
CA LEU A 244 -15.39 -8.06 17.47
C LEU A 244 -15.38 -6.52 17.56
N PHE A 245 -14.28 -5.94 18.05
CA PHE A 245 -14.20 -4.49 18.26
C PHE A 245 -13.99 -3.69 16.98
N CYS A 246 -13.42 -4.31 15.95
CA CYS A 246 -13.10 -3.66 14.67
C CYS A 246 -14.12 -3.97 13.57
N ASN A 247 -15.12 -4.81 13.87
CA ASN A 247 -16.17 -5.22 12.92
C ASN A 247 -15.58 -5.84 11.63
N VAL A 248 -14.66 -6.81 11.80
CA VAL A 248 -14.13 -7.64 10.73
C VAL A 248 -14.31 -9.11 11.07
N PRO A 249 -14.34 -10.05 10.12
CA PRO A 249 -14.28 -11.49 10.40
C PRO A 249 -13.00 -11.86 11.17
N SER A 250 -13.05 -12.89 12.02
CA SER A 250 -11.88 -13.27 12.83
C SER A 250 -10.73 -13.83 11.98
N ASP A 251 -11.03 -14.49 10.89
CA ASP A 251 -10.09 -14.99 9.89
C ASP A 251 -9.50 -13.89 8.98
N HIS A 252 -10.04 -12.66 9.03
CA HIS A 252 -9.47 -11.48 8.41
C HIS A 252 -8.53 -10.69 9.35
N VAL A 253 -8.31 -11.17 10.57
CA VAL A 253 -7.32 -10.62 11.50
C VAL A 253 -6.05 -11.45 11.40
N LEU A 254 -5.09 -10.95 10.62
CA LEU A 254 -3.84 -11.61 10.29
C LEU A 254 -2.72 -11.05 11.16
N GLN A 255 -1.83 -11.91 11.64
CA GLN A 255 -0.61 -11.45 12.32
C GLN A 255 0.50 -11.16 11.31
N ASN A 256 1.37 -10.26 11.67
CA ASN A 256 2.60 -9.96 10.96
C ASN A 256 3.74 -9.90 11.98
N LEU A 257 4.45 -11.01 12.12
CA LEU A 257 5.59 -11.14 13.03
C LEU A 257 6.88 -10.59 12.40
N ASP A 258 7.86 -10.29 13.24
CA ASP A 258 9.19 -9.96 12.77
C ASP A 258 9.83 -11.19 12.12
N VAL A 259 10.47 -10.98 10.98
CA VAL A 259 11.24 -11.99 10.26
C VAL A 259 12.72 -11.64 10.30
N GLU A 260 13.59 -12.64 10.26
CA GLU A 260 15.04 -12.43 10.28
C GLU A 260 15.53 -11.83 8.94
N TYR A 261 15.01 -12.36 7.84
CA TYR A 261 15.33 -11.89 6.49
C TYR A 261 14.08 -11.30 5.86
N LEU A 262 14.20 -10.08 5.33
CA LEU A 262 13.06 -9.33 4.75
C LEU A 262 12.27 -10.14 3.71
N TYR A 263 12.97 -10.94 2.92
CA TYR A 263 12.37 -11.75 1.85
C TYR A 263 11.60 -12.99 2.36
N GLU A 264 11.61 -13.27 3.67
CA GLU A 264 10.73 -14.26 4.29
C GLU A 264 9.30 -13.72 4.44
N ALA A 265 9.11 -12.40 4.45
CA ALA A 265 7.82 -11.78 4.70
C ALA A 265 6.68 -12.31 3.78
N PRO A 266 6.85 -12.51 2.46
CA PRO A 266 5.81 -13.13 1.64
C PRO A 266 5.45 -14.55 2.09
N LEU A 267 6.42 -15.35 2.52
CA LEU A 267 6.18 -16.72 2.98
C LEU A 267 5.38 -16.72 4.29
N ALA A 268 5.75 -15.85 5.23
CA ALA A 268 5.00 -15.69 6.49
C ALA A 268 3.58 -15.16 6.25
N MET A 269 3.39 -14.23 5.29
CA MET A 269 2.06 -13.73 4.92
C MET A 269 1.22 -14.79 4.18
N GLU A 270 1.86 -15.72 3.46
CA GLU A 270 1.16 -16.85 2.84
C GLU A 270 0.64 -17.82 3.90
N GLU A 271 1.42 -18.11 4.94
CA GLU A 271 0.98 -18.92 6.08
C GLU A 271 -0.22 -18.30 6.81
N GLU A 272 -0.30 -16.97 6.85
CA GLU A 272 -1.46 -16.22 7.37
C GLU A 272 -2.59 -16.07 6.34
N HIS A 273 -2.49 -16.68 5.15
CA HIS A 273 -3.51 -16.65 4.09
C HIS A 273 -3.86 -15.27 3.54
N LEU A 274 -2.94 -14.28 3.61
CA LEU A 274 -3.22 -12.89 3.19
C LEU A 274 -3.79 -12.80 1.77
N ALA A 275 -3.16 -13.47 0.80
CA ALA A 275 -3.64 -13.41 -0.59
C ALA A 275 -4.98 -14.11 -0.78
N SER A 276 -5.24 -15.20 -0.05
CA SER A 276 -6.52 -15.92 -0.11
C SER A 276 -7.68 -15.07 0.39
N VAL A 277 -7.49 -14.37 1.52
CA VAL A 277 -8.49 -13.44 2.07
C VAL A 277 -8.72 -12.26 1.12
N VAL A 278 -7.67 -11.72 0.50
CA VAL A 278 -7.81 -10.65 -0.52
C VAL A 278 -8.60 -11.14 -1.74
N CYS A 279 -8.30 -12.34 -2.24
CA CYS A 279 -9.05 -12.94 -3.36
C CYS A 279 -10.53 -13.12 -3.01
N GLU A 280 -10.84 -13.56 -1.79
CA GLU A 280 -12.21 -13.68 -1.29
C GLU A 280 -12.94 -12.33 -1.30
N CYS A 281 -12.33 -11.27 -0.72
CA CYS A 281 -12.90 -9.93 -0.70
C CYS A 281 -13.19 -9.40 -2.11
N LEU A 282 -12.31 -9.68 -3.07
CA LEU A 282 -12.39 -9.19 -4.44
C LEU A 282 -13.19 -10.12 -5.38
N LYS A 283 -13.72 -11.24 -4.90
CA LYS A 283 -14.42 -12.26 -5.70
C LYS A 283 -13.54 -12.78 -6.83
N LEU A 284 -12.28 -13.05 -6.53
CA LEU A 284 -11.30 -13.61 -7.46
C LEU A 284 -11.08 -15.10 -7.17
N ASP A 285 -10.70 -15.86 -8.19
CA ASP A 285 -10.18 -17.20 -7.99
C ASP A 285 -8.87 -17.15 -7.18
N CYS A 286 -8.59 -18.16 -6.38
CA CYS A 286 -7.37 -18.23 -5.58
C CYS A 286 -6.63 -19.55 -5.85
N PRO A 287 -5.95 -19.67 -7.00
CA PRO A 287 -5.12 -20.85 -7.28
C PRO A 287 -3.94 -20.93 -6.31
N GLU A 288 -3.37 -22.14 -6.18
CA GLU A 288 -2.17 -22.34 -5.38
C GLU A 288 -0.99 -21.51 -5.92
N PRO A 289 -0.21 -20.85 -5.04
CA PRO A 289 0.90 -19.99 -5.47
C PRO A 289 2.13 -20.82 -5.87
N ASP A 290 2.78 -20.48 -6.97
CA ASP A 290 4.12 -20.95 -7.28
C ASP A 290 5.17 -20.07 -6.59
N LEU A 291 5.65 -20.52 -5.45
CA LEU A 291 6.67 -19.86 -4.63
C LEU A 291 8.00 -20.63 -4.61
N LYS A 292 8.21 -21.56 -5.53
CA LYS A 292 9.40 -22.41 -5.52
C LYS A 292 10.68 -21.59 -5.58
N ASP A 293 10.83 -20.75 -6.60
CA ASP A 293 12.04 -19.95 -6.83
C ASP A 293 12.26 -18.95 -5.68
N TRP A 294 11.16 -18.40 -5.13
CA TRP A 294 11.24 -17.50 -3.97
C TRP A 294 11.76 -18.21 -2.72
N LYS A 295 11.28 -19.41 -2.44
CA LYS A 295 11.77 -20.23 -1.32
C LYS A 295 13.24 -20.60 -1.49
N GLU A 296 13.66 -20.98 -2.71
CA GLU A 296 15.06 -21.30 -3.02
C GLU A 296 15.95 -20.07 -2.81
N MET A 297 15.52 -18.88 -3.23
CA MET A 297 16.24 -17.62 -2.97
C MET A 297 16.39 -17.34 -1.48
N VAL A 298 15.32 -17.48 -0.69
CA VAL A 298 15.36 -17.27 0.77
C VAL A 298 16.30 -18.24 1.44
N GLU A 299 16.30 -19.53 1.04
CA GLU A 299 17.23 -20.52 1.58
C GLU A 299 18.70 -20.19 1.24
N CYS A 300 18.97 -19.68 0.03
CA CYS A 300 20.31 -19.21 -0.31
C CYS A 300 20.76 -18.03 0.57
N LEU A 301 19.87 -17.11 0.91
CA LEU A 301 20.17 -15.98 1.80
C LEU A 301 20.47 -16.43 3.23
N LYS A 302 19.78 -17.47 3.71
CA LYS A 302 20.00 -18.05 5.05
C LYS A 302 21.32 -18.83 5.17
N HIS A 303 21.78 -19.39 4.08
CA HIS A 303 22.95 -20.28 4.05
C HIS A 303 24.01 -19.80 3.04
N PRO A 304 24.60 -18.59 3.21
CA PRO A 304 25.64 -18.10 2.32
C PRO A 304 26.87 -19.02 2.37
N THR A 305 27.43 -19.35 1.22
CA THR A 305 28.59 -20.25 1.12
C THR A 305 29.91 -19.49 1.02
N GLN A 306 29.88 -18.20 0.73
CA GLN A 306 31.07 -17.35 0.56
C GLN A 306 30.78 -15.93 1.07
N ASP A 307 31.81 -15.29 1.62
CA ASP A 307 31.77 -13.89 2.02
C ASP A 307 32.38 -13.01 0.94
N VAL A 308 31.74 -11.85 0.68
CA VAL A 308 32.23 -10.81 -0.20
C VAL A 308 32.25 -9.48 0.55
N THR A 309 33.36 -8.76 0.48
CA THR A 309 33.46 -7.43 1.05
C THR A 309 33.19 -6.37 0.01
N VAL A 310 32.17 -5.55 0.22
CA VAL A 310 31.81 -4.39 -0.60
C VAL A 310 32.02 -3.13 0.23
N ALA A 311 32.74 -2.14 -0.32
CA ALA A 311 32.91 -0.83 0.31
C ALA A 311 31.88 0.15 -0.24
N LEU A 312 30.97 0.60 0.61
CA LEU A 312 30.04 1.69 0.29
C LEU A 312 30.69 3.04 0.62
N VAL A 313 30.93 3.86 -0.40
CA VAL A 313 31.57 5.19 -0.26
C VAL A 313 30.60 6.25 -0.75
N GLY A 314 30.11 7.10 0.15
CA GLY A 314 29.13 8.14 -0.20
C GLY A 314 28.82 9.09 0.95
N LYS A 315 27.88 10.01 0.72
CA LYS A 315 27.25 10.82 1.78
C LYS A 315 26.19 9.97 2.49
N TYR A 316 25.74 10.44 3.66
CA TYR A 316 24.58 9.88 4.37
C TYR A 316 24.71 8.42 4.80
N ILE A 317 25.93 7.92 4.94
CA ILE A 317 26.24 6.53 5.31
C ILE A 317 25.86 6.18 6.78
N GLN A 318 25.39 7.15 7.55
CA GLN A 318 24.95 6.94 8.94
C GLN A 318 23.57 6.26 9.05
N LEU A 319 22.78 6.29 7.98
CA LEU A 319 21.50 5.61 7.89
C LEU A 319 21.61 4.50 6.85
N HIS A 320 21.29 3.27 7.24
CA HIS A 320 21.33 2.11 6.34
C HIS A 320 20.38 2.31 5.15
N ASP A 321 19.19 2.85 5.39
CA ASP A 321 18.16 3.05 4.35
C ASP A 321 18.54 4.14 3.32
N ALA A 322 19.61 4.90 3.54
CA ALA A 322 20.06 5.89 2.56
C ALA A 322 20.58 5.28 1.25
N TYR A 323 20.92 3.98 1.27
CA TYR A 323 21.45 3.22 0.12
C TYR A 323 20.94 1.77 0.16
N ILE A 324 19.65 1.56 0.43
CA ILE A 324 19.11 0.23 0.64
C ILE A 324 19.04 -0.61 -0.64
N SER A 325 18.86 0.01 -1.79
CA SER A 325 18.90 -0.65 -3.09
C SER A 325 20.32 -0.91 -3.57
#